data_f2ae4dbc5eeef946ecb4f05f75251bc7
#
_entry.id   f2ae4dbc5eeef946ecb4f05f75251bc7
#
_cell.length_a   1.000
_cell.length_b   1.000
_cell.length_c   1.000
_cell.angle_alpha   90.00
_cell.angle_beta   90.00
_cell.angle_gamma   90.00
#
_symmetry.space_group_name_H-M   'P 1'
#
loop_
_entity.id
_entity.type
_entity.pdbx_description
1 polymer ?
#
loop_
_entity_poly.entity_id
_entity_poly.type
_entity_poly.pdbx_seq_one_letter_code
_entity_poly.pdbx_strand_id
1 'polypeptide(L)'
;MFKKVLIANRGEIALRVIRTCKEMGIKTVAVYSTADAESLHVRFADEAVCIGPAPSSESYLKMSNIIAACEITNADAIHPGYGFLSENAKFSKICEEHGIKFIGASAEMIEKMGDKATAKATMKAAGVPCVPGSEGVIPDFETCKKVALETGYPVMLKASAGGGGKGMRAVWKEEDLEDAWESARKESKAAFGNDDMYMEKLIEEPRHIEIQIVGDSTGKACHLSERDCSIQRRHQKLTEETPSPFMTKKLREDMGKAAVKAAEYINYEGAGTIEFLVDKHRNFYFMEMNTRIQVEHPITEQVVDHDLIREQILVAAGVPISGKNYLPQLHSIECRINAEDPYNGFRPSPGKITTLHAPGGHGVRLDTHVYAGYIIPPNYDSMIAKLITTAQTRDEAINKMKRALDEFVIEGIQTTIPFHRQLMDDPDYVAGNYTTAFMNTWEMKDKEEDEE
;
A
#
# COMPACT_ATOMS: atom_id res chain seq x y z
N MET A 1 25.47 2.97 11.72
CA MET A 1 24.13 2.97 12.37
C MET A 1 23.80 4.42 12.72
N PHE A 2 22.57 4.85 12.45
CA PHE A 2 22.10 6.21 12.73
C PHE A 2 22.01 6.48 14.22
N LYS A 3 22.24 7.72 14.62
CA LYS A 3 22.08 8.17 16.01
C LYS A 3 20.69 8.76 16.25
N LYS A 4 20.15 9.45 15.23
CA LYS A 4 18.85 10.12 15.30
C LYS A 4 18.14 10.07 13.93
N VAL A 5 16.89 9.66 13.93
CA VAL A 5 16.04 9.57 12.74
C VAL A 5 14.84 10.52 12.87
N LEU A 6 14.63 11.36 11.88
CA LEU A 6 13.40 12.14 11.74
C LEU A 6 12.36 11.31 10.99
N ILE A 7 11.14 11.25 11.51
CA ILE A 7 10.03 10.54 10.90
C ILE A 7 9.17 11.55 10.13
N ALA A 8 9.31 11.56 8.79
CA ALA A 8 8.60 12.49 7.91
C ALA A 8 7.19 11.97 7.56
N ASN A 9 6.43 11.64 8.58
CA ASN A 9 5.07 11.13 8.46
C ASN A 9 4.26 11.39 9.74
N ARG A 10 3.02 10.91 9.77
CA ARG A 10 2.07 11.04 10.87
C ARG A 10 1.33 9.74 11.14
N GLY A 11 0.49 9.75 12.16
CA GLY A 11 -0.45 8.65 12.40
C GLY A 11 0.24 7.37 12.89
N GLU A 12 -0.36 6.25 12.54
CA GLU A 12 0.10 4.94 13.03
C GLU A 12 1.48 4.57 12.50
N ILE A 13 1.79 4.93 11.24
CA ILE A 13 3.10 4.60 10.66
C ILE A 13 4.25 5.39 11.32
N ALA A 14 4.02 6.65 11.66
CA ALA A 14 5.02 7.42 12.40
C ALA A 14 5.28 6.79 13.77
N LEU A 15 4.24 6.38 14.47
CA LEU A 15 4.37 5.67 15.74
C LEU A 15 5.05 4.30 15.60
N ARG A 16 4.74 3.56 14.52
CA ARG A 16 5.38 2.28 14.18
C ARG A 16 6.90 2.43 14.02
N VAL A 17 7.33 3.45 13.26
CA VAL A 17 8.76 3.73 13.05
C VAL A 17 9.44 4.17 14.36
N ILE A 18 8.79 5.02 15.17
CA ILE A 18 9.31 5.46 16.48
C ILE A 18 9.58 4.25 17.39
N ARG A 19 8.66 3.28 17.43
CA ARG A 19 8.82 2.06 18.24
C ARG A 19 10.09 1.30 17.87
N THR A 20 10.27 1.01 16.58
CA THR A 20 11.47 0.32 16.08
C THR A 20 12.75 1.11 16.34
N CYS A 21 12.77 2.42 16.10
CA CYS A 21 13.93 3.25 16.39
C CYS A 21 14.32 3.18 17.88
N LYS A 22 13.35 3.26 18.77
CA LYS A 22 13.61 3.16 20.23
C LYS A 22 14.16 1.78 20.63
N GLU A 23 13.60 0.70 20.08
CA GLU A 23 14.10 -0.68 20.29
C GLU A 23 15.53 -0.87 19.75
N MET A 24 15.91 -0.12 18.72
CA MET A 24 17.27 -0.09 18.18
C MET A 24 18.21 0.90 18.91
N GLY A 25 17.72 1.62 19.91
CA GLY A 25 18.50 2.65 20.63
C GLY A 25 18.75 3.93 19.82
N ILE A 26 17.96 4.19 18.79
CA ILE A 26 18.03 5.36 17.90
C ILE A 26 17.09 6.44 18.43
N LYS A 27 17.59 7.68 18.56
CA LYS A 27 16.77 8.83 18.93
C LYS A 27 15.78 9.19 17.80
N THR A 28 14.64 9.73 18.16
CA THR A 28 13.54 10.01 17.24
C THR A 28 13.11 11.46 17.26
N VAL A 29 12.86 12.00 16.07
CA VAL A 29 12.23 13.31 15.87
C VAL A 29 10.91 13.12 15.15
N ALA A 30 9.80 13.46 15.79
CA ALA A 30 8.50 13.53 15.12
C ALA A 30 8.33 14.91 14.47
N VAL A 31 7.79 14.94 13.26
CA VAL A 31 7.24 16.16 12.68
C VAL A 31 5.73 16.14 12.78
N TYR A 32 5.10 17.31 12.92
CA TYR A 32 3.65 17.39 13.01
C TYR A 32 3.10 18.72 12.49
N SER A 33 1.91 18.68 11.93
CA SER A 33 1.12 19.88 11.65
C SER A 33 0.40 20.33 12.91
N THR A 34 -0.10 21.56 12.95
CA THR A 34 -0.88 22.05 14.10
C THR A 34 -2.09 21.19 14.44
N ALA A 35 -2.67 20.46 13.47
CA ALA A 35 -3.78 19.54 13.70
C ALA A 35 -3.38 18.26 14.43
N ASP A 36 -2.11 17.87 14.40
CA ASP A 36 -1.59 16.64 15.00
C ASP A 36 -0.82 16.87 16.33
N ALA A 37 -0.87 18.07 16.90
CA ALA A 37 -0.12 18.42 18.09
C ALA A 37 -0.35 17.45 19.28
N GLU A 38 -1.55 16.88 19.39
CA GLU A 38 -1.93 15.93 20.42
C GLU A 38 -1.78 14.46 20.02
N SER A 39 -1.23 14.19 18.83
CA SER A 39 -1.08 12.83 18.29
C SER A 39 -0.03 12.02 19.05
N LEU A 40 -0.23 10.69 19.15
CA LEU A 40 0.69 9.82 19.92
C LEU A 40 2.13 9.82 19.38
N HIS A 41 2.32 9.96 18.07
CA HIS A 41 3.67 10.01 17.51
C HIS A 41 4.46 11.24 18.02
N VAL A 42 3.79 12.36 18.28
CA VAL A 42 4.38 13.55 18.87
C VAL A 42 4.77 13.30 20.34
N ARG A 43 3.88 12.62 21.08
CA ARG A 43 4.10 12.34 22.50
C ARG A 43 5.20 11.30 22.78
N PHE A 44 5.38 10.35 21.87
CA PHE A 44 6.30 9.22 22.06
C PHE A 44 7.67 9.41 21.40
N ALA A 45 7.86 10.41 20.55
CA ALA A 45 9.18 10.76 20.03
C ALA A 45 10.06 11.41 21.13
N ASP A 46 11.39 11.37 20.95
CA ASP A 46 12.32 12.05 21.85
C ASP A 46 12.26 13.57 21.66
N GLU A 47 12.06 14.03 20.42
CA GLU A 47 11.90 15.43 20.02
C GLU A 47 10.72 15.55 19.06
N ALA A 48 10.10 16.73 19.01
CA ALA A 48 9.00 16.99 18.07
C ALA A 48 9.09 18.43 17.52
N VAL A 49 8.84 18.58 16.23
CA VAL A 49 8.90 19.87 15.51
C VAL A 49 7.61 20.11 14.75
N CYS A 50 6.95 21.23 15.02
CA CYS A 50 5.81 21.68 14.22
C CYS A 50 6.30 22.18 12.86
N ILE A 51 5.79 21.59 11.78
CA ILE A 51 6.22 21.88 10.41
C ILE A 51 5.21 22.71 9.61
N GLY A 52 4.13 23.18 10.22
CA GLY A 52 3.15 24.04 9.56
C GLY A 52 1.70 23.80 9.98
N PRO A 53 0.75 24.47 9.31
CA PRO A 53 -0.68 24.34 9.57
C PRO A 53 -1.24 22.99 9.12
N ALA A 54 -2.53 22.78 9.38
CA ALA A 54 -3.22 21.51 9.09
C ALA A 54 -3.16 21.03 7.63
N PRO A 55 -3.27 21.87 6.58
CA PRO A 55 -3.17 21.40 5.20
C PRO A 55 -1.84 20.71 4.92
N SER A 56 -1.87 19.50 4.36
CA SER A 56 -0.67 18.71 4.06
C SER A 56 0.30 19.42 3.10
N SER A 57 -0.22 20.20 2.15
CA SER A 57 0.58 21.01 1.21
C SER A 57 1.46 22.06 1.90
N GLU A 58 1.06 22.49 3.10
CA GLU A 58 1.76 23.49 3.89
C GLU A 58 2.57 22.89 5.05
N SER A 59 2.50 21.57 5.25
CA SER A 59 3.15 20.82 6.33
C SER A 59 3.87 19.56 5.82
N TYR A 60 3.21 18.40 5.81
CA TYR A 60 3.83 17.11 5.48
C TYR A 60 4.35 16.98 4.03
N LEU A 61 3.86 17.79 3.09
CA LEU A 61 4.35 17.88 1.72
C LEU A 61 5.32 19.06 1.50
N LYS A 62 5.56 19.87 2.52
CA LYS A 62 6.46 21.03 2.48
C LYS A 62 7.89 20.58 2.74
N MET A 63 8.61 20.18 1.69
CA MET A 63 9.97 19.63 1.77
C MET A 63 10.93 20.51 2.59
N SER A 64 10.91 21.86 2.35
CA SER A 64 11.78 22.80 3.05
C SER A 64 11.60 22.79 4.57
N ASN A 65 10.36 22.60 5.05
CA ASN A 65 10.08 22.59 6.48
C ASN A 65 10.57 21.28 7.13
N ILE A 66 10.49 20.16 6.40
CA ILE A 66 10.99 18.86 6.88
C ILE A 66 12.53 18.86 6.91
N ILE A 67 13.19 19.39 5.89
CA ILE A 67 14.66 19.53 5.86
C ILE A 67 15.12 20.46 7.00
N ALA A 68 14.48 21.61 7.19
CA ALA A 68 14.80 22.52 8.30
C ALA A 68 14.64 21.83 9.67
N ALA A 69 13.56 21.04 9.85
CA ALA A 69 13.36 20.25 11.07
C ALA A 69 14.49 19.22 11.28
N CYS A 70 14.99 18.60 10.22
CA CYS A 70 16.12 17.68 10.27
C CYS A 70 17.40 18.39 10.67
N GLU A 71 17.69 19.55 10.08
CA GLU A 71 18.89 20.35 10.37
C GLU A 71 18.93 20.85 11.81
N ILE A 72 17.84 21.48 12.30
CA ILE A 72 17.81 22.03 13.67
C ILE A 72 17.87 20.95 14.76
N THR A 73 17.45 19.73 14.46
CA THR A 73 17.50 18.59 15.39
C THR A 73 18.76 17.75 15.23
N ASN A 74 19.56 18.01 14.21
CA ASN A 74 20.74 17.20 13.83
C ASN A 74 20.37 15.72 13.63
N ALA A 75 19.29 15.43 12.93
CA ALA A 75 18.93 14.06 12.57
C ALA A 75 19.82 13.57 11.40
N ASP A 76 20.30 12.32 11.50
CA ASP A 76 21.22 11.73 10.52
C ASP A 76 20.47 11.21 9.29
N ALA A 77 19.20 10.85 9.47
CA ALA A 77 18.39 10.21 8.45
C ALA A 77 16.91 10.60 8.58
N ILE A 78 16.17 10.42 7.47
CA ILE A 78 14.73 10.62 7.41
C ILE A 78 14.07 9.29 7.03
N HIS A 79 13.08 8.87 7.83
CA HIS A 79 12.18 7.78 7.47
C HIS A 79 10.85 8.36 6.97
N PRO A 80 10.50 8.16 5.69
CA PRO A 80 9.31 8.77 5.11
C PRO A 80 8.00 8.00 5.38
N GLY A 81 8.07 6.78 5.91
CA GLY A 81 6.93 5.89 6.03
C GLY A 81 6.32 5.53 4.67
N TYR A 82 5.01 5.67 4.53
CA TYR A 82 4.27 5.53 3.28
C TYR A 82 3.39 6.76 3.03
N GLY A 83 2.98 7.00 1.77
CA GLY A 83 2.26 8.21 1.38
C GLY A 83 3.15 9.47 1.45
N PHE A 84 2.55 10.64 1.42
CA PHE A 84 3.24 11.93 1.42
C PHE A 84 4.47 11.98 0.49
N LEU A 85 5.67 12.07 1.07
CA LEU A 85 6.93 12.20 0.33
C LEU A 85 7.71 10.88 0.17
N SER A 86 7.12 9.75 0.57
CA SER A 86 7.83 8.46 0.54
C SER A 86 8.22 7.97 -0.86
N GLU A 87 7.48 8.38 -1.89
CA GLU A 87 7.78 8.09 -3.31
C GLU A 87 8.02 9.38 -4.11
N ASN A 88 8.62 10.38 -3.45
CA ASN A 88 8.97 11.64 -4.10
C ASN A 88 10.48 11.69 -4.40
N ALA A 89 10.84 11.48 -5.67
CA ALA A 89 12.22 11.47 -6.11
C ALA A 89 12.97 12.78 -5.82
N LYS A 90 12.30 13.92 -6.00
CA LYS A 90 12.88 15.23 -5.69
C LYS A 90 13.22 15.35 -4.20
N PHE A 91 12.36 14.85 -3.32
CA PHE A 91 12.63 14.88 -1.88
C PHE A 91 13.80 13.96 -1.50
N SER A 92 13.84 12.73 -2.04
CA SER A 92 14.97 11.81 -1.85
C SER A 92 16.29 12.46 -2.27
N LYS A 93 16.31 13.13 -3.42
CA LYS A 93 17.50 13.85 -3.92
C LYS A 93 17.89 15.04 -3.03
N ILE A 94 16.94 15.82 -2.57
CA ILE A 94 17.20 16.94 -1.64
C ILE A 94 17.82 16.42 -0.34
N CYS A 95 17.33 15.31 0.22
CA CYS A 95 17.92 14.71 1.40
C CYS A 95 19.40 14.37 1.17
N GLU A 96 19.72 13.72 0.05
CA GLU A 96 21.10 13.36 -0.32
C GLU A 96 21.99 14.60 -0.47
N GLU A 97 21.51 15.65 -1.14
CA GLU A 97 22.24 16.92 -1.32
C GLU A 97 22.54 17.63 0.02
N HIS A 98 21.71 17.43 1.05
CA HIS A 98 21.93 17.93 2.42
C HIS A 98 22.71 16.94 3.30
N GLY A 99 23.19 15.82 2.77
CA GLY A 99 23.91 14.80 3.54
C GLY A 99 23.03 14.04 4.54
N ILE A 100 21.71 14.03 4.33
CA ILE A 100 20.73 13.34 5.15
C ILE A 100 20.38 12.02 4.45
N LYS A 101 20.54 10.87 5.12
CA LYS A 101 20.14 9.58 4.51
C LYS A 101 18.63 9.47 4.43
N PHE A 102 18.11 9.34 3.22
CA PHE A 102 16.72 8.94 2.99
C PHE A 102 16.59 7.42 3.20
N ILE A 103 15.75 6.99 4.16
CA ILE A 103 15.51 5.56 4.44
C ILE A 103 14.43 5.06 3.48
N GLY A 104 14.84 4.63 2.31
CA GLY A 104 14.00 4.22 1.20
C GLY A 104 14.79 4.10 -0.08
N ALA A 105 14.10 3.99 -1.21
CA ALA A 105 14.71 3.90 -2.52
C ALA A 105 15.39 5.22 -2.95
N SER A 106 16.40 5.12 -3.81
CA SER A 106 17.05 6.29 -4.40
C SER A 106 16.10 7.10 -5.29
N ALA A 107 16.42 8.38 -5.51
CA ALA A 107 15.64 9.24 -6.39
C ALA A 107 15.47 8.63 -7.80
N GLU A 108 16.55 8.10 -8.37
CA GLU A 108 16.54 7.43 -9.69
C GLU A 108 15.57 6.25 -9.71
N MET A 109 15.55 5.44 -8.64
CA MET A 109 14.68 4.28 -8.52
C MET A 109 13.22 4.69 -8.41
N ILE A 110 12.95 5.72 -7.62
CA ILE A 110 11.59 6.27 -7.46
C ILE A 110 11.06 6.79 -8.81
N GLU A 111 11.87 7.56 -9.55
CA GLU A 111 11.49 8.05 -10.87
C GLU A 111 11.24 6.91 -11.86
N LYS A 112 12.15 5.95 -11.93
CA LYS A 112 12.10 4.83 -12.86
C LYS A 112 10.86 3.93 -12.63
N MET A 113 10.51 3.68 -11.37
CA MET A 113 9.36 2.84 -11.03
C MET A 113 8.05 3.63 -10.94
N GLY A 114 8.11 4.94 -10.73
CA GLY A 114 6.95 5.82 -10.68
C GLY A 114 6.33 6.11 -12.06
N ASP A 115 7.11 6.05 -13.14
CA ASP A 115 6.59 6.13 -14.51
C ASP A 115 6.13 4.74 -14.99
N LYS A 116 4.83 4.59 -15.23
CA LYS A 116 4.21 3.30 -15.58
C LYS A 116 4.78 2.65 -16.83
N ALA A 117 5.08 3.46 -17.86
CA ALA A 117 5.62 2.94 -19.11
C ALA A 117 7.07 2.46 -18.92
N THR A 118 7.89 3.26 -18.24
CA THR A 118 9.27 2.91 -17.91
C THR A 118 9.34 1.70 -16.99
N ALA A 119 8.50 1.64 -15.97
CA ALA A 119 8.42 0.50 -15.05
C ALA A 119 8.06 -0.79 -15.80
N LYS A 120 7.02 -0.76 -16.65
CA LYS A 120 6.61 -1.92 -17.46
C LYS A 120 7.73 -2.37 -18.42
N ALA A 121 8.35 -1.44 -19.12
CA ALA A 121 9.47 -1.75 -20.03
C ALA A 121 10.66 -2.36 -19.26
N THR A 122 11.00 -1.81 -18.11
CA THR A 122 12.06 -2.31 -17.23
C THR A 122 11.76 -3.72 -16.74
N MET A 123 10.54 -3.97 -16.27
CA MET A 123 10.12 -5.29 -15.78
C MET A 123 10.08 -6.33 -16.90
N LYS A 124 9.62 -5.95 -18.11
CA LYS A 124 9.67 -6.81 -19.29
C LYS A 124 11.13 -7.18 -19.63
N ALA A 125 12.06 -6.22 -19.59
CA ALA A 125 13.49 -6.46 -19.81
C ALA A 125 14.11 -7.36 -18.73
N ALA A 126 13.65 -7.26 -17.48
CA ALA A 126 14.01 -8.16 -16.39
C ALA A 126 13.40 -9.58 -16.55
N GLY A 127 12.51 -9.79 -17.53
CA GLY A 127 11.83 -11.05 -17.78
C GLY A 127 10.68 -11.33 -16.80
N VAL A 128 10.08 -10.29 -16.23
CA VAL A 128 8.86 -10.38 -15.42
C VAL A 128 7.65 -10.39 -16.36
N PRO A 129 6.68 -11.30 -16.20
CA PRO A 129 5.48 -11.30 -16.98
C PRO A 129 4.71 -9.97 -16.84
N CYS A 130 4.39 -9.33 -17.96
CA CYS A 130 3.60 -8.10 -18.00
C CYS A 130 2.30 -8.36 -18.76
N VAL A 131 1.25 -7.58 -18.42
CA VAL A 131 -0.02 -7.66 -19.14
C VAL A 131 0.25 -7.41 -20.64
N PRO A 132 -0.17 -8.30 -21.54
CA PRO A 132 -0.05 -8.10 -22.99
C PRO A 132 -0.75 -6.82 -23.44
N GLY A 133 -0.23 -6.13 -24.45
CA GLY A 133 -0.82 -4.88 -24.95
C GLY A 133 0.16 -4.08 -25.80
N SER A 134 -0.09 -2.78 -25.93
CA SER A 134 0.73 -1.90 -26.76
C SER A 134 2.16 -1.76 -26.23
N GLU A 135 3.09 -1.57 -27.16
CA GLU A 135 4.48 -1.18 -26.82
C GLU A 135 4.57 0.35 -26.71
N GLY A 136 4.09 0.88 -25.56
CA GLY A 136 4.04 2.32 -25.32
C GLY A 136 2.76 2.98 -25.78
N VAL A 137 2.85 4.30 -26.02
CA VAL A 137 1.73 5.13 -26.46
C VAL A 137 1.28 4.75 -27.87
N ILE A 138 -0.03 4.68 -28.05
CA ILE A 138 -0.66 4.39 -29.36
C ILE A 138 -0.85 5.73 -30.10
N PRO A 139 -0.26 5.91 -31.29
CA PRO A 139 -0.23 7.20 -31.96
C PRO A 139 -1.59 7.59 -32.60
N ASP A 140 -2.35 6.59 -33.09
CA ASP A 140 -3.59 6.79 -33.83
C ASP A 140 -4.57 5.64 -33.67
N PHE A 141 -5.81 5.83 -34.16
CA PHE A 141 -6.88 4.84 -34.03
C PHE A 141 -6.63 3.57 -34.86
N GLU A 142 -6.00 3.67 -36.04
CA GLU A 142 -5.70 2.50 -36.86
C GLU A 142 -4.68 1.58 -36.16
N THR A 143 -3.68 2.16 -35.51
CA THR A 143 -2.75 1.42 -34.64
C THR A 143 -3.50 0.82 -33.44
N CYS A 144 -4.45 1.55 -32.86
CA CYS A 144 -5.28 1.07 -31.75
C CYS A 144 -6.07 -0.20 -32.16
N LYS A 145 -6.71 -0.20 -33.31
CA LYS A 145 -7.43 -1.38 -33.85
C LYS A 145 -6.51 -2.59 -34.03
N LYS A 146 -5.35 -2.36 -34.64
CA LYS A 146 -4.36 -3.43 -34.84
C LYS A 146 -3.91 -4.05 -33.52
N VAL A 147 -3.54 -3.22 -32.54
CA VAL A 147 -3.12 -3.67 -31.21
C VAL A 147 -4.24 -4.42 -30.50
N ALA A 148 -5.50 -3.95 -30.61
CA ALA A 148 -6.65 -4.63 -30.02
C ALA A 148 -6.86 -6.03 -30.59
N LEU A 149 -6.74 -6.19 -31.92
CA LEU A 149 -6.85 -7.49 -32.58
C LEU A 149 -5.70 -8.43 -32.19
N GLU A 150 -4.47 -7.93 -32.12
CA GLU A 150 -3.30 -8.72 -31.71
C GLU A 150 -3.37 -9.13 -30.23
N THR A 151 -3.85 -8.23 -29.35
CA THR A 151 -4.02 -8.48 -27.92
C THR A 151 -5.19 -9.42 -27.64
N GLY A 152 -6.23 -9.35 -28.47
CA GLY A 152 -7.50 -10.08 -28.31
C GLY A 152 -8.40 -9.46 -27.24
N TYR A 153 -9.71 -9.33 -27.57
CA TYR A 153 -10.71 -8.79 -26.64
C TYR A 153 -10.95 -9.75 -25.43
N PRO A 154 -11.37 -9.22 -24.27
CA PRO A 154 -11.53 -7.81 -23.94
C PRO A 154 -10.19 -7.11 -23.72
N VAL A 155 -10.15 -5.80 -24.01
CA VAL A 155 -8.99 -4.93 -23.79
C VAL A 155 -9.34 -3.74 -22.93
N MET A 156 -8.32 -3.15 -22.29
CA MET A 156 -8.42 -1.95 -21.49
C MET A 156 -7.60 -0.82 -22.13
N LEU A 157 -8.27 0.23 -22.56
CA LEU A 157 -7.63 1.50 -22.91
C LEU A 157 -7.29 2.28 -21.64
N LYS A 158 -6.09 2.83 -21.58
CA LYS A 158 -5.60 3.59 -20.41
C LYS A 158 -4.89 4.85 -20.85
N ALA A 159 -5.15 5.95 -20.14
CA ALA A 159 -4.38 7.18 -20.29
C ALA A 159 -2.93 6.96 -19.82
N SER A 160 -1.97 7.48 -20.59
CA SER A 160 -0.55 7.46 -20.24
C SER A 160 -0.26 8.34 -19.02
N ALA A 161 -0.90 9.51 -18.95
CA ALA A 161 -0.84 10.40 -17.80
C ALA A 161 -2.11 10.20 -16.95
N GLY A 162 -1.97 9.78 -15.68
CA GLY A 162 -3.13 9.73 -14.80
C GLY A 162 -3.16 8.58 -13.81
N GLY A 163 -4.10 8.69 -12.87
CA GLY A 163 -4.38 7.73 -11.82
C GLY A 163 -5.85 7.77 -11.40
N GLY A 164 -6.28 6.86 -10.51
CA GLY A 164 -7.64 6.85 -9.99
C GLY A 164 -8.73 6.44 -10.98
N GLY A 165 -8.37 5.73 -12.07
CA GLY A 165 -9.35 5.20 -13.04
C GLY A 165 -9.85 6.19 -14.09
N LYS A 166 -9.44 7.45 -14.08
CA LYS A 166 -9.78 8.42 -15.13
C LYS A 166 -9.02 8.11 -16.42
N GLY A 167 -9.69 8.23 -17.57
CA GLY A 167 -9.12 7.89 -18.87
C GLY A 167 -8.94 6.38 -19.07
N MET A 168 -9.70 5.55 -18.36
CA MET A 168 -9.73 4.10 -18.54
C MET A 168 -11.05 3.65 -19.12
N ARG A 169 -11.01 2.77 -20.14
CA ARG A 169 -12.20 2.18 -20.76
C ARG A 169 -11.98 0.69 -21.05
N ALA A 170 -12.83 -0.13 -20.49
CA ALA A 170 -12.92 -1.55 -20.87
C ALA A 170 -13.66 -1.68 -22.20
N VAL A 171 -13.09 -2.44 -23.14
CA VAL A 171 -13.65 -2.68 -24.47
C VAL A 171 -13.79 -4.18 -24.65
N TRP A 172 -15.02 -4.63 -24.76
CA TRP A 172 -15.35 -6.04 -24.80
C TRP A 172 -15.40 -6.60 -26.23
N LYS A 173 -15.69 -5.73 -27.21
CA LYS A 173 -15.81 -6.08 -28.63
C LYS A 173 -15.26 -4.96 -29.51
N GLU A 174 -14.93 -5.34 -30.74
CA GLU A 174 -14.37 -4.42 -31.74
C GLU A 174 -15.27 -3.21 -32.01
N GLU A 175 -16.59 -3.43 -32.03
CA GLU A 175 -17.61 -2.42 -32.33
C GLU A 175 -17.58 -1.23 -31.32
N ASP A 176 -17.18 -1.49 -30.08
CA ASP A 176 -17.16 -0.49 -29.01
C ASP A 176 -15.82 0.27 -28.94
N LEU A 177 -14.82 -0.11 -29.76
CA LEU A 177 -13.45 0.39 -29.61
C LEU A 177 -13.32 1.87 -29.96
N GLU A 178 -13.99 2.34 -31.01
CA GLU A 178 -13.88 3.73 -31.49
C GLU A 178 -14.44 4.72 -30.47
N ASP A 179 -15.66 4.46 -29.99
CA ASP A 179 -16.30 5.27 -28.96
C ASP A 179 -15.49 5.32 -27.65
N ALA A 180 -14.93 4.17 -27.26
CA ALA A 180 -14.07 4.05 -26.09
C ALA A 180 -12.77 4.85 -26.26
N TRP A 181 -12.13 4.78 -27.43
CA TRP A 181 -10.93 5.52 -27.78
C TRP A 181 -11.14 7.04 -27.70
N GLU A 182 -12.19 7.53 -28.35
CA GLU A 182 -12.49 8.96 -28.37
C GLU A 182 -12.86 9.48 -26.96
N SER A 183 -13.73 8.76 -26.25
CA SER A 183 -14.16 9.16 -24.91
C SER A 183 -13.03 9.15 -23.89
N ALA A 184 -12.15 8.13 -23.92
CA ALA A 184 -11.01 8.04 -23.01
C ALA A 184 -9.99 9.15 -23.25
N ARG A 185 -9.67 9.46 -24.51
CA ARG A 185 -8.77 10.56 -24.88
C ARG A 185 -9.31 11.92 -24.44
N LYS A 186 -10.60 12.17 -24.70
CA LYS A 186 -11.26 13.43 -24.30
C LYS A 186 -11.24 13.63 -22.79
N GLU A 187 -11.54 12.58 -22.02
CA GLU A 187 -11.48 12.62 -20.57
C GLU A 187 -10.06 12.85 -20.05
N SER A 188 -9.08 12.14 -20.63
CA SER A 188 -7.67 12.27 -20.26
C SER A 188 -7.15 13.69 -20.53
N LYS A 189 -7.46 14.24 -21.69
CA LYS A 189 -7.08 15.61 -22.04
C LYS A 189 -7.68 16.65 -21.11
N ALA A 190 -8.95 16.48 -20.75
CA ALA A 190 -9.62 17.38 -19.82
C ALA A 190 -9.07 17.30 -18.39
N ALA A 191 -8.74 16.08 -17.93
CA ALA A 191 -8.30 15.85 -16.55
C ALA A 191 -6.80 16.09 -16.34
N PHE A 192 -5.95 15.79 -17.34
CA PHE A 192 -4.49 15.74 -17.20
C PHE A 192 -3.73 16.59 -18.22
N GLY A 193 -4.42 17.21 -19.18
CA GLY A 193 -3.80 17.98 -20.24
C GLY A 193 -3.09 17.14 -21.31
N ASN A 194 -3.14 15.83 -21.19
CA ASN A 194 -2.51 14.84 -22.10
C ASN A 194 -3.55 13.82 -22.52
N ASP A 195 -3.60 13.50 -23.82
CA ASP A 195 -4.51 12.52 -24.43
C ASP A 195 -3.81 11.26 -24.97
N ASP A 196 -2.55 11.05 -24.58
CA ASP A 196 -1.79 9.85 -24.89
C ASP A 196 -2.41 8.62 -24.24
N MET A 197 -2.65 7.59 -25.06
CA MET A 197 -3.28 6.34 -24.63
C MET A 197 -2.37 5.16 -24.89
N TYR A 198 -2.47 4.15 -24.05
CA TYR A 198 -1.94 2.81 -24.29
C TYR A 198 -3.04 1.77 -24.05
N MET A 199 -2.80 0.54 -24.47
CA MET A 199 -3.77 -0.55 -24.36
C MET A 199 -3.15 -1.75 -23.67
N GLU A 200 -3.95 -2.44 -22.88
CA GLU A 200 -3.60 -3.71 -22.26
C GLU A 200 -4.75 -4.72 -22.39
N LYS A 201 -4.40 -6.00 -22.34
CA LYS A 201 -5.40 -7.05 -22.14
C LYS A 201 -6.18 -6.77 -20.85
N LEU A 202 -7.50 -6.82 -20.90
CA LEU A 202 -8.31 -6.79 -19.69
C LEU A 202 -8.22 -8.16 -19.01
N ILE A 203 -7.66 -8.17 -17.83
CA ILE A 203 -7.65 -9.36 -16.97
C ILE A 203 -8.97 -9.35 -16.19
N GLU A 204 -9.82 -10.33 -16.49
CA GLU A 204 -11.16 -10.41 -15.91
C GLU A 204 -11.09 -10.94 -14.48
N GLU A 205 -11.73 -10.24 -13.54
CA GLU A 205 -11.84 -10.63 -12.14
C GLU A 205 -10.53 -11.18 -11.54
N PRO A 206 -9.42 -10.44 -11.67
CA PRO A 206 -8.15 -10.93 -11.17
C PRO A 206 -8.11 -10.91 -9.65
N ARG A 207 -7.16 -11.64 -9.08
CA ARG A 207 -6.68 -11.35 -7.74
C ARG A 207 -5.57 -10.31 -7.79
N HIS A 208 -5.55 -9.46 -6.79
CA HIS A 208 -4.45 -8.55 -6.53
C HIS A 208 -3.53 -9.22 -5.51
N ILE A 209 -2.44 -9.77 -5.99
CA ILE A 209 -1.44 -10.43 -5.15
C ILE A 209 -0.11 -9.72 -5.32
N GLU A 210 0.55 -9.45 -4.22
CA GLU A 210 1.79 -8.69 -4.21
C GLU A 210 2.91 -9.45 -3.49
N ILE A 211 4.16 -9.19 -3.88
CA ILE A 211 5.34 -9.80 -3.27
C ILE A 211 6.14 -8.73 -2.53
N GLN A 212 6.31 -8.92 -1.21
CA GLN A 212 7.23 -8.11 -0.42
C GLN A 212 8.67 -8.43 -0.78
N ILE A 213 9.45 -7.41 -1.13
CA ILE A 213 10.88 -7.53 -1.38
C ILE A 213 11.69 -6.66 -0.43
N VAL A 214 12.93 -7.05 -0.22
CA VAL A 214 13.97 -6.21 0.38
C VAL A 214 15.24 -6.41 -0.45
N GLY A 215 15.89 -5.31 -0.81
CA GLY A 215 17.18 -5.30 -1.49
C GLY A 215 18.21 -4.47 -0.74
N ASP A 216 19.49 -4.72 -0.97
CA ASP A 216 20.57 -3.97 -0.35
C ASP A 216 21.55 -3.34 -1.37
N SER A 217 22.44 -2.51 -0.90
CA SER A 217 23.43 -1.80 -1.74
C SER A 217 24.44 -2.71 -2.46
N THR A 218 24.45 -4.01 -2.18
CA THR A 218 25.30 -4.99 -2.89
C THR A 218 24.65 -5.55 -4.15
N GLY A 219 23.40 -5.15 -4.43
CA GLY A 219 22.59 -5.64 -5.54
C GLY A 219 21.90 -6.98 -5.25
N LYS A 220 21.89 -7.45 -4.01
CA LYS A 220 21.14 -8.63 -3.59
C LYS A 220 19.73 -8.26 -3.20
N ALA A 221 18.78 -9.13 -3.51
CA ALA A 221 17.41 -9.02 -3.05
C ALA A 221 16.88 -10.35 -2.52
N CYS A 222 15.85 -10.27 -1.69
CA CYS A 222 15.08 -11.43 -1.26
C CYS A 222 13.59 -11.06 -1.20
N HIS A 223 12.71 -12.07 -1.21
CA HIS A 223 11.29 -11.87 -0.99
C HIS A 223 10.85 -12.41 0.38
N LEU A 224 9.80 -11.79 0.93
CA LEU A 224 9.18 -12.18 2.18
C LEU A 224 7.75 -12.70 1.94
N SER A 225 7.57 -13.48 0.87
CA SER A 225 6.31 -14.06 0.43
C SER A 225 5.28 -13.03 -0.07
N GLU A 226 4.06 -13.50 -0.28
CA GLU A 226 2.97 -12.74 -0.85
C GLU A 226 1.99 -12.19 0.19
N ARG A 227 1.22 -11.20 -0.25
CA ARG A 227 -0.03 -10.76 0.38
C ARG A 227 -1.14 -10.76 -0.67
N ASP A 228 -2.35 -11.14 -0.27
CA ASP A 228 -3.57 -11.01 -1.08
C ASP A 228 -4.30 -9.73 -0.66
N CYS A 229 -4.43 -8.80 -1.59
CA CYS A 229 -5.03 -7.49 -1.39
C CYS A 229 -6.27 -7.29 -2.28
N SER A 230 -6.98 -8.38 -2.60
CA SER A 230 -8.11 -8.35 -3.53
C SER A 230 -9.36 -7.70 -2.95
N ILE A 231 -9.53 -7.69 -1.62
CA ILE A 231 -10.67 -7.00 -0.98
C ILE A 231 -10.39 -5.49 -0.95
N GLN A 232 -10.98 -4.81 -1.93
CA GLN A 232 -10.75 -3.38 -2.12
C GLN A 232 -12.00 -2.68 -2.66
N ARG A 233 -12.16 -1.41 -2.31
CA ARG A 233 -13.25 -0.55 -2.78
C ARG A 233 -12.66 0.66 -3.48
N ARG A 234 -13.06 0.91 -4.72
CA ARG A 234 -12.53 2.03 -5.53
C ARG A 234 -11.00 2.05 -5.58
N HIS A 235 -10.39 0.88 -5.73
CA HIS A 235 -8.93 0.67 -5.73
C HIS A 235 -8.21 0.98 -4.40
N GLN A 236 -8.96 1.09 -3.29
CA GLN A 236 -8.42 1.20 -1.94
C GLN A 236 -8.59 -0.14 -1.23
N LYS A 237 -7.47 -0.70 -0.78
CA LYS A 237 -7.43 -1.96 -0.02
C LYS A 237 -8.17 -1.78 1.32
N LEU A 238 -8.98 -2.74 1.71
CA LEU A 238 -9.76 -2.73 2.96
C LEU A 238 -9.35 -3.86 3.91
N THR A 239 -9.12 -5.05 3.34
CA THR A 239 -8.69 -6.24 4.07
C THR A 239 -7.63 -6.95 3.28
N GLU A 240 -6.55 -7.34 3.95
CA GLU A 240 -5.43 -8.06 3.36
C GLU A 240 -5.15 -9.33 4.16
N GLU A 241 -4.66 -10.37 3.47
CA GLU A 241 -4.25 -11.62 4.13
C GLU A 241 -2.98 -12.22 3.54
N THR A 242 -2.28 -12.99 4.35
CA THR A 242 -1.13 -13.79 3.94
C THR A 242 -1.06 -15.09 4.74
N PRO A 243 -0.79 -16.25 4.08
CA PRO A 243 -0.71 -16.41 2.63
C PRO A 243 -2.08 -16.28 1.94
N SER A 244 -2.06 -15.99 0.63
CA SER A 244 -3.29 -15.96 -0.16
C SER A 244 -3.94 -17.35 -0.23
N PRO A 245 -5.26 -17.48 -0.02
CA PRO A 245 -5.97 -18.75 -0.17
C PRO A 245 -5.96 -19.30 -1.61
N PHE A 246 -5.69 -18.45 -2.59
CA PHE A 246 -5.58 -18.81 -3.99
C PHE A 246 -4.20 -19.36 -4.39
N MET A 247 -3.18 -19.12 -3.56
CA MET A 247 -1.80 -19.42 -3.87
C MET A 247 -1.49 -20.92 -3.82
N THR A 248 -0.79 -21.41 -4.84
CA THR A 248 -0.13 -22.71 -4.80
C THR A 248 1.35 -22.57 -4.50
N LYS A 249 2.00 -23.64 -4.03
CA LYS A 249 3.46 -23.63 -3.81
C LYS A 249 4.22 -23.21 -5.07
N LYS A 250 3.84 -23.73 -6.24
CA LYS A 250 4.47 -23.41 -7.52
C LYS A 250 4.29 -21.94 -7.86
N LEU A 251 3.07 -21.40 -7.76
CA LEU A 251 2.79 -19.99 -8.07
C LEU A 251 3.60 -19.05 -7.16
N ARG A 252 3.68 -19.34 -5.86
CA ARG A 252 4.51 -18.58 -4.91
C ARG A 252 5.99 -18.59 -5.29
N GLU A 253 6.51 -19.74 -5.67
CA GLU A 253 7.91 -19.86 -6.11
C GLU A 253 8.16 -19.06 -7.40
N ASP A 254 7.26 -19.14 -8.37
CA ASP A 254 7.40 -18.46 -9.66
C ASP A 254 7.29 -16.93 -9.49
N MET A 255 6.29 -16.45 -8.73
CA MET A 255 6.12 -15.02 -8.44
C MET A 255 7.28 -14.47 -7.59
N GLY A 256 7.70 -15.20 -6.56
CA GLY A 256 8.83 -14.83 -5.71
C GLY A 256 10.13 -14.71 -6.50
N LYS A 257 10.42 -15.67 -7.40
CA LYS A 257 11.58 -15.62 -8.29
C LYS A 257 11.52 -14.42 -9.25
N ALA A 258 10.34 -14.15 -9.82
CA ALA A 258 10.14 -13.00 -10.70
C ALA A 258 10.39 -11.68 -9.97
N ALA A 259 9.88 -11.56 -8.72
CA ALA A 259 10.05 -10.38 -7.91
C ALA A 259 11.51 -10.14 -7.49
N VAL A 260 12.22 -11.19 -7.04
CA VAL A 260 13.65 -11.09 -6.70
C VAL A 260 14.48 -10.70 -7.93
N LYS A 261 14.25 -11.38 -9.06
CA LYS A 261 14.95 -11.08 -10.33
C LYS A 261 14.72 -9.63 -10.76
N ALA A 262 13.50 -9.11 -10.63
CA ALA A 262 13.19 -7.73 -10.91
C ALA A 262 13.97 -6.77 -10.00
N ALA A 263 13.94 -7.01 -8.68
CA ALA A 263 14.64 -6.19 -7.70
C ALA A 263 16.17 -6.17 -7.92
N GLU A 264 16.77 -7.34 -8.20
CA GLU A 264 18.21 -7.44 -8.53
C GLU A 264 18.54 -6.73 -9.85
N TYR A 265 17.69 -6.89 -10.88
CA TYR A 265 17.90 -6.24 -12.19
C TYR A 265 17.98 -4.72 -12.10
N ILE A 266 17.19 -4.12 -11.21
CA ILE A 266 17.16 -2.68 -10.99
C ILE A 266 18.11 -2.21 -9.87
N ASN A 267 18.85 -3.12 -9.22
CA ASN A 267 19.66 -2.85 -8.03
C ASN A 267 18.87 -2.13 -6.94
N TYR A 268 17.69 -2.68 -6.62
CA TYR A 268 16.79 -2.08 -5.65
C TYR A 268 17.40 -2.07 -4.23
N GLU A 269 17.33 -0.92 -3.54
CA GLU A 269 17.75 -0.76 -2.15
C GLU A 269 16.55 -0.37 -1.28
N GLY A 270 16.35 -1.07 -0.17
CA GLY A 270 15.26 -0.84 0.79
C GLY A 270 14.15 -1.89 0.71
N ALA A 271 13.07 -1.66 1.46
CA ALA A 271 11.86 -2.44 1.34
C ALA A 271 10.98 -1.91 0.20
N GLY A 272 10.45 -2.81 -0.60
CA GLY A 272 9.54 -2.50 -1.70
C GLY A 272 8.56 -3.62 -1.93
N THR A 273 7.58 -3.38 -2.78
CA THR A 273 6.55 -4.37 -3.10
C THR A 273 6.31 -4.38 -4.60
N ILE A 274 6.27 -5.57 -5.18
CA ILE A 274 5.89 -5.77 -6.57
C ILE A 274 4.48 -6.32 -6.60
N GLU A 275 3.57 -5.57 -7.19
CA GLU A 275 2.15 -5.90 -7.29
C GLU A 275 1.86 -6.61 -8.62
N PHE A 276 1.03 -7.65 -8.55
CA PHE A 276 0.61 -8.46 -9.68
C PHE A 276 -0.90 -8.64 -9.75
N LEU A 277 -1.41 -8.70 -10.97
CA LEU A 277 -2.72 -9.26 -11.25
C LEU A 277 -2.56 -10.75 -11.53
N VAL A 278 -3.34 -11.58 -10.85
CA VAL A 278 -3.33 -13.04 -11.04
C VAL A 278 -4.68 -13.48 -11.56
N ASP A 279 -4.72 -14.08 -12.75
CA ASP A 279 -5.94 -14.53 -13.37
C ASP A 279 -6.45 -15.86 -12.78
N LYS A 280 -7.67 -16.28 -13.20
CA LYS A 280 -8.29 -17.54 -12.76
C LYS A 280 -7.50 -18.81 -13.14
N HIS A 281 -6.57 -18.69 -14.10
CA HIS A 281 -5.70 -19.78 -14.55
C HIS A 281 -4.34 -19.76 -13.83
N ARG A 282 -4.16 -18.84 -12.87
CA ARG A 282 -2.91 -18.62 -12.12
C ARG A 282 -1.76 -18.09 -12.96
N ASN A 283 -2.04 -17.42 -14.08
CA ASN A 283 -1.06 -16.58 -14.73
C ASN A 283 -0.96 -15.27 -13.96
N PHE A 284 0.24 -14.74 -13.78
CA PHE A 284 0.47 -13.50 -13.07
C PHE A 284 1.13 -12.47 -13.98
N TYR A 285 0.77 -11.22 -13.78
CA TYR A 285 1.22 -10.10 -14.61
C TYR A 285 1.58 -8.92 -13.74
N PHE A 286 2.74 -8.34 -13.97
CA PHE A 286 3.20 -7.12 -13.30
C PHE A 286 2.16 -6.00 -13.47
N MET A 287 1.82 -5.37 -12.37
CA MET A 287 0.94 -4.21 -12.32
C MET A 287 1.73 -2.94 -12.02
N GLU A 288 2.39 -2.89 -10.86
CA GLU A 288 3.22 -1.78 -10.45
C GLU A 288 4.22 -2.21 -9.36
N MET A 289 5.17 -1.32 -9.06
CA MET A 289 6.09 -1.48 -7.95
C MET A 289 5.98 -0.28 -7.01
N ASN A 290 5.77 -0.54 -5.74
CA ASN A 290 5.84 0.47 -4.69
C ASN A 290 7.25 0.49 -4.11
N THR A 291 7.91 1.65 -4.20
CA THR A 291 9.31 1.84 -3.78
C THR A 291 9.43 2.27 -2.31
N ARG A 292 8.56 1.75 -1.47
CA ARG A 292 8.41 2.09 -0.05
C ARG A 292 7.83 0.91 0.74
N ILE A 293 7.77 1.07 2.05
CA ILE A 293 6.94 0.20 2.89
C ILE A 293 5.46 0.41 2.57
N GLN A 294 4.66 -0.63 2.67
CA GLN A 294 3.21 -0.54 2.48
C GLN A 294 2.44 -0.59 3.81
N VAL A 295 1.16 -0.17 3.78
CA VAL A 295 0.27 -0.17 4.94
C VAL A 295 0.21 -1.56 5.55
N GLU A 296 0.02 -2.58 4.72
CA GLU A 296 -0.20 -3.99 5.04
C GLU A 296 1.08 -4.80 5.36
N HIS A 297 2.24 -4.13 5.52
CA HIS A 297 3.48 -4.82 5.92
C HIS A 297 3.36 -5.67 7.21
N PRO A 298 2.50 -5.30 8.19
CA PRO A 298 2.40 -6.04 9.44
C PRO A 298 2.02 -7.51 9.26
N ILE A 299 1.16 -7.86 8.29
CA ILE A 299 0.79 -9.28 8.09
C ILE A 299 1.99 -10.11 7.63
N THR A 300 2.86 -9.55 6.77
CA THR A 300 4.11 -10.20 6.39
C THR A 300 5.01 -10.40 7.60
N GLU A 301 5.21 -9.37 8.42
CA GLU A 301 6.02 -9.47 9.64
C GLU A 301 5.56 -10.59 10.55
N GLN A 302 4.23 -10.75 10.72
CA GLN A 302 3.64 -11.75 11.59
C GLN A 302 3.84 -13.20 11.09
N VAL A 303 3.84 -13.42 9.78
CA VAL A 303 3.93 -14.80 9.25
C VAL A 303 5.36 -15.26 8.98
N VAL A 304 6.32 -14.33 8.89
CA VAL A 304 7.75 -14.65 8.66
C VAL A 304 8.65 -14.31 9.85
N ASP A 305 8.10 -13.73 10.91
CA ASP A 305 8.82 -13.29 12.12
C ASP A 305 10.01 -12.36 11.77
N HIS A 306 9.71 -11.26 11.07
CA HIS A 306 10.73 -10.33 10.60
C HIS A 306 10.24 -8.87 10.62
N ASP A 307 10.94 -7.99 11.34
CA ASP A 307 10.61 -6.55 11.42
C ASP A 307 11.11 -5.80 10.18
N LEU A 308 10.19 -5.47 9.26
CA LEU A 308 10.49 -4.78 8.01
C LEU A 308 10.96 -3.33 8.21
N ILE A 309 10.47 -2.63 9.23
CA ILE A 309 10.93 -1.27 9.53
C ILE A 309 12.37 -1.31 10.03
N ARG A 310 12.70 -2.27 10.87
CA ARG A 310 14.08 -2.51 11.31
C ARG A 310 14.99 -2.82 10.13
N GLU A 311 14.54 -3.68 9.22
CA GLU A 311 15.30 -4.02 8.02
C GLU A 311 15.56 -2.81 7.11
N GLN A 312 14.56 -1.94 6.90
CA GLN A 312 14.73 -0.69 6.16
C GLN A 312 15.84 0.19 6.78
N ILE A 313 15.84 0.33 8.10
CA ILE A 313 16.84 1.13 8.83
C ILE A 313 18.24 0.50 8.70
N LEU A 314 18.34 -0.84 8.84
CA LEU A 314 19.60 -1.57 8.71
C LEU A 314 20.18 -1.45 7.30
N VAL A 315 19.38 -1.68 6.27
CA VAL A 315 19.78 -1.56 4.86
C VAL A 315 20.26 -0.13 4.57
N ALA A 316 19.49 0.87 4.97
CA ALA A 316 19.86 2.27 4.79
C ALA A 316 21.15 2.64 5.53
N ALA A 317 21.49 1.96 6.61
CA ALA A 317 22.75 2.09 7.35
C ALA A 317 23.91 1.29 6.74
N GLY A 318 23.70 0.62 5.59
CA GLY A 318 24.70 -0.17 4.88
C GLY A 318 24.90 -1.60 5.39
N VAL A 319 23.97 -2.12 6.19
CA VAL A 319 24.00 -3.51 6.65
C VAL A 319 23.39 -4.40 5.54
N PRO A 320 24.13 -5.41 5.06
CA PRO A 320 23.61 -6.27 4.00
C PRO A 320 22.51 -7.19 4.52
N ILE A 321 21.53 -7.51 3.66
CA ILE A 321 20.48 -8.48 3.94
C ILE A 321 21.01 -9.91 4.02
N SER A 322 20.25 -10.82 4.62
CA SER A 322 20.61 -12.25 4.65
C SER A 322 20.62 -12.91 3.26
N GLY A 323 19.86 -12.36 2.32
CA GLY A 323 19.64 -12.89 0.97
C GLY A 323 18.82 -14.18 0.92
N LYS A 324 18.22 -14.60 2.05
CA LYS A 324 17.33 -15.75 2.11
C LYS A 324 15.90 -15.31 1.86
N ASN A 325 15.18 -16.07 1.03
CA ASN A 325 13.75 -15.89 0.86
C ASN A 325 13.00 -16.44 2.08
N TYR A 326 11.97 -15.72 2.49
CA TYR A 326 11.13 -16.10 3.63
C TYR A 326 9.83 -16.74 3.14
N LEU A 327 9.36 -17.75 3.85
CA LEU A 327 8.08 -18.40 3.59
C LEU A 327 7.18 -18.25 4.81
N PRO A 328 5.87 -18.08 4.61
CA PRO A 328 4.92 -17.91 5.71
C PRO A 328 4.83 -19.20 6.54
N GLN A 329 4.89 -19.06 7.85
CA GLN A 329 4.77 -20.16 8.82
C GLN A 329 3.37 -20.17 9.47
N LEU A 330 2.67 -19.07 9.40
CA LEU A 330 1.37 -18.81 10.01
C LEU A 330 0.42 -18.22 8.96
N HIS A 331 -0.81 -17.95 9.35
CA HIS A 331 -1.77 -17.17 8.57
C HIS A 331 -2.10 -15.87 9.31
N SER A 332 -2.06 -14.74 8.61
CA SER A 332 -2.36 -13.43 9.17
C SER A 332 -3.36 -12.65 8.30
N ILE A 333 -4.28 -11.96 8.95
CA ILE A 333 -5.30 -11.10 8.32
C ILE A 333 -5.18 -9.72 8.94
N GLU A 334 -5.21 -8.67 8.10
CA GLU A 334 -5.30 -7.27 8.50
C GLU A 334 -6.63 -6.69 8.04
N CYS A 335 -7.30 -5.96 8.94
CA CYS A 335 -8.46 -5.13 8.64
C CYS A 335 -8.07 -3.66 8.85
N ARG A 336 -8.24 -2.83 7.81
CA ARG A 336 -8.05 -1.38 7.93
C ARG A 336 -9.25 -0.75 8.60
N ILE A 337 -9.04 -0.23 9.79
CA ILE A 337 -10.10 0.46 10.54
C ILE A 337 -10.05 1.93 10.19
N ASN A 338 -11.04 2.35 9.42
CA ASN A 338 -11.20 3.72 8.95
C ASN A 338 -12.31 4.43 9.75
N ALA A 339 -12.14 5.73 9.97
CA ALA A 339 -13.19 6.61 10.48
C ALA A 339 -14.17 6.95 9.34
N GLU A 340 -14.98 5.97 8.96
CA GLU A 340 -15.95 6.02 7.86
C GLU A 340 -17.22 5.28 8.24
N ASP A 341 -18.34 5.71 7.69
CA ASP A 341 -19.66 5.08 7.89
C ASP A 341 -19.96 4.10 6.73
N PRO A 342 -19.80 2.77 6.94
CA PRO A 342 -20.00 1.79 5.88
C PRO A 342 -21.47 1.64 5.47
N TYR A 343 -22.42 1.96 6.35
CA TYR A 343 -23.86 1.96 6.03
C TYR A 343 -24.29 3.14 5.15
N ASN A 344 -23.51 4.21 5.14
CA ASN A 344 -23.74 5.41 4.33
C ASN A 344 -22.66 5.61 3.25
N GLY A 345 -22.32 4.54 2.52
CA GLY A 345 -21.41 4.59 1.38
C GLY A 345 -19.96 4.92 1.75
N PHE A 346 -19.50 4.57 2.95
CA PHE A 346 -18.16 4.83 3.48
C PHE A 346 -17.85 6.34 3.55
N ARG A 347 -18.85 7.14 3.95
CA ARG A 347 -18.64 8.57 4.15
C ARG A 347 -17.69 8.80 5.32
N PRO A 348 -16.67 9.70 5.20
CA PRO A 348 -15.78 10.04 6.29
C PRO A 348 -16.53 10.49 7.55
N SER A 349 -16.07 10.06 8.71
CA SER A 349 -16.62 10.37 10.02
C SER A 349 -15.55 10.93 10.96
N PRO A 350 -14.98 12.13 10.65
CA PRO A 350 -14.06 12.80 11.57
C PRO A 350 -14.79 13.20 12.85
N GLY A 351 -14.06 13.31 13.96
CA GLY A 351 -14.69 13.71 15.22
C GLY A 351 -13.89 13.24 16.43
N LYS A 352 -14.49 13.43 17.61
CA LYS A 352 -13.88 13.05 18.88
C LYS A 352 -14.25 11.63 19.26
N ILE A 353 -13.22 10.81 19.49
CA ILE A 353 -13.38 9.48 20.10
C ILE A 353 -13.71 9.67 21.58
N THR A 354 -14.90 9.25 22.00
CA THR A 354 -15.34 9.36 23.39
C THR A 354 -14.91 8.15 24.21
N THR A 355 -15.03 6.96 23.63
CA THR A 355 -14.62 5.68 24.24
C THR A 355 -13.72 4.93 23.26
N LEU A 356 -12.70 4.27 23.78
CA LEU A 356 -11.87 3.33 23.02
C LEU A 356 -11.50 2.15 23.89
N HIS A 357 -11.87 0.95 23.47
CA HIS A 357 -11.37 -0.31 24.02
C HIS A 357 -10.66 -1.09 22.92
N ALA A 358 -9.38 -1.34 23.11
CA ALA A 358 -8.55 -2.06 22.13
C ALA A 358 -8.64 -3.58 22.36
N PRO A 359 -8.86 -4.38 21.31
CA PRO A 359 -8.87 -5.83 21.42
C PRO A 359 -7.49 -6.37 21.77
N GLY A 360 -7.45 -7.50 22.45
CA GLY A 360 -6.22 -8.12 22.91
C GLY A 360 -6.19 -9.63 22.74
N GLY A 361 -5.25 -10.27 23.44
CA GLY A 361 -5.06 -11.72 23.45
C GLY A 361 -4.02 -12.22 22.47
N HIS A 362 -3.75 -13.53 22.53
CA HIS A 362 -2.69 -14.18 21.74
C HIS A 362 -2.95 -14.05 20.23
N GLY A 363 -1.95 -13.54 19.50
CA GLY A 363 -2.01 -13.37 18.05
C GLY A 363 -2.92 -12.24 17.59
N VAL A 364 -3.20 -11.25 18.45
CA VAL A 364 -3.86 -9.99 18.09
C VAL A 364 -2.83 -8.87 18.20
N ARG A 365 -2.67 -8.11 17.10
CA ARG A 365 -1.84 -6.90 17.02
C ARG A 365 -2.72 -5.74 16.59
N LEU A 366 -2.54 -4.60 17.23
CA LEU A 366 -3.21 -3.36 16.88
C LEU A 366 -2.17 -2.27 16.64
N ASP A 367 -2.06 -1.82 15.38
CA ASP A 367 -1.25 -0.66 15.02
C ASP A 367 -2.18 0.55 14.91
N THR A 368 -2.11 1.46 15.87
CA THR A 368 -2.98 2.64 15.95
C THR A 368 -2.29 3.82 16.60
N HIS A 369 -2.76 5.02 16.27
CA HIS A 369 -2.31 6.28 16.88
C HIS A 369 -3.41 7.00 17.64
N VAL A 370 -4.62 6.45 17.66
CA VAL A 370 -5.76 7.06 18.33
C VAL A 370 -5.93 6.55 19.77
N TYR A 371 -6.62 7.32 20.59
CA TYR A 371 -6.92 7.04 21.99
C TYR A 371 -8.22 7.72 22.42
N ALA A 372 -8.79 7.35 23.54
CA ALA A 372 -10.00 7.99 24.07
C ALA A 372 -9.75 9.49 24.33
N GLY A 373 -10.57 10.33 23.74
CA GLY A 373 -10.42 11.80 23.76
C GLY A 373 -9.70 12.38 22.54
N TYR A 374 -9.08 11.55 21.67
CA TYR A 374 -8.45 12.02 20.45
C TYR A 374 -9.48 12.58 19.46
N ILE A 375 -9.14 13.66 18.79
CA ILE A 375 -9.97 14.27 17.74
C ILE A 375 -9.33 13.94 16.39
N ILE A 376 -10.07 13.18 15.57
CA ILE A 376 -9.63 12.83 14.22
C ILE A 376 -9.79 14.07 13.32
N PRO A 377 -8.68 14.61 12.78
CA PRO A 377 -8.75 15.76 11.90
C PRO A 377 -9.31 15.38 10.53
N PRO A 378 -10.14 16.24 9.89
CA PRO A 378 -10.70 15.98 8.57
C PRO A 378 -9.71 16.19 7.42
N ASN A 379 -8.47 16.57 7.72
CA ASN A 379 -7.47 17.00 6.75
C ASN A 379 -6.68 15.83 6.12
N TYR A 380 -6.75 14.63 6.69
CA TYR A 380 -5.92 13.48 6.33
C TYR A 380 -6.75 12.25 6.04
N ASP A 381 -6.08 11.16 5.66
CA ASP A 381 -6.71 9.87 5.44
C ASP A 381 -7.51 9.41 6.66
N SER A 382 -8.60 8.69 6.40
CA SER A 382 -9.56 8.23 7.41
C SER A 382 -9.06 7.03 8.24
N MET A 383 -7.96 6.37 7.83
CA MET A 383 -7.45 5.20 8.53
C MET A 383 -6.91 5.56 9.92
N ILE A 384 -7.49 4.96 10.95
CA ILE A 384 -7.16 5.22 12.36
C ILE A 384 -6.47 4.05 13.05
N ALA A 385 -6.62 2.84 12.50
CA ALA A 385 -5.99 1.64 13.04
C ALA A 385 -5.86 0.56 11.96
N LYS A 386 -4.95 -0.37 12.20
CA LYS A 386 -4.86 -1.67 11.54
C LYS A 386 -5.04 -2.73 12.61
N LEU A 387 -6.08 -3.54 12.49
CA LEU A 387 -6.30 -4.70 13.35
C LEU A 387 -5.77 -5.93 12.63
N ILE A 388 -4.81 -6.60 13.24
CA ILE A 388 -4.13 -7.76 12.66
C ILE A 388 -4.34 -8.97 13.57
N THR A 389 -4.75 -10.09 12.99
CA THR A 389 -4.83 -11.37 13.70
C THR A 389 -3.98 -12.43 13.03
N THR A 390 -3.34 -13.26 13.84
CA THR A 390 -2.41 -14.29 13.37
C THR A 390 -2.70 -15.62 14.07
N ALA A 391 -2.74 -16.71 13.30
CA ALA A 391 -3.00 -18.06 13.80
C ALA A 391 -2.28 -19.11 12.94
N GLN A 392 -2.40 -20.40 13.32
CA GLN A 392 -1.81 -21.52 12.58
C GLN A 392 -2.51 -21.74 11.23
N THR A 393 -3.81 -21.54 11.20
CA THR A 393 -4.65 -21.75 10.02
C THR A 393 -5.44 -20.48 9.68
N ARG A 394 -5.94 -20.41 8.44
CA ARG A 394 -6.80 -19.31 7.97
C ARG A 394 -8.10 -19.24 8.78
N ASP A 395 -8.75 -20.37 9.01
CA ASP A 395 -10.02 -20.43 9.76
C ASP A 395 -9.85 -19.93 11.20
N GLU A 396 -8.74 -20.29 11.84
CA GLU A 396 -8.41 -19.78 13.17
C GLU A 396 -8.15 -18.27 13.15
N ALA A 397 -7.47 -17.75 12.10
CA ALA A 397 -7.22 -16.32 11.95
C ALA A 397 -8.54 -15.54 11.72
N ILE A 398 -9.46 -16.07 10.90
CA ILE A 398 -10.81 -15.51 10.69
C ILE A 398 -11.58 -15.49 12.01
N ASN A 399 -11.66 -16.61 12.72
CA ASN A 399 -12.37 -16.69 14.00
C ASN A 399 -11.79 -15.72 15.05
N LYS A 400 -10.48 -15.57 15.06
CA LYS A 400 -9.78 -14.61 15.92
C LYS A 400 -10.11 -13.16 15.52
N MET A 401 -10.21 -12.87 14.22
CA MET A 401 -10.59 -11.57 13.72
C MET A 401 -12.02 -11.21 14.11
N LYS A 402 -12.98 -12.14 13.96
CA LYS A 402 -14.36 -11.96 14.42
C LYS A 402 -14.39 -11.53 15.88
N ARG A 403 -13.79 -12.32 16.76
CA ARG A 403 -13.72 -12.03 18.21
C ARG A 403 -13.03 -10.69 18.48
N ALA A 404 -11.95 -10.37 17.79
CA ALA A 404 -11.22 -9.12 17.98
C ALA A 404 -12.03 -7.90 17.49
N LEU A 405 -12.81 -8.02 16.42
CA LEU A 405 -13.71 -6.98 15.94
C LEU A 405 -14.90 -6.77 16.90
N ASP A 406 -15.47 -7.84 17.47
CA ASP A 406 -16.54 -7.75 18.49
C ASP A 406 -16.05 -7.06 19.77
N GLU A 407 -14.78 -7.22 20.12
CA GLU A 407 -14.14 -6.61 21.29
C GLU A 407 -13.68 -5.15 21.04
N PHE A 408 -13.49 -4.76 19.76
CA PHE A 408 -12.96 -3.43 19.42
C PHE A 408 -14.05 -2.36 19.47
N VAL A 409 -14.12 -1.65 20.59
CA VAL A 409 -15.12 -0.60 20.82
C VAL A 409 -14.51 0.78 20.52
N ILE A 410 -15.12 1.51 19.60
CA ILE A 410 -14.84 2.93 19.32
C ILE A 410 -16.15 3.69 19.26
N GLU A 411 -16.34 4.67 20.15
CA GLU A 411 -17.53 5.50 20.20
C GLU A 411 -17.21 6.97 19.92
N GLY A 412 -18.23 7.72 19.49
CA GLY A 412 -18.13 9.14 19.13
C GLY A 412 -17.93 9.38 17.62
N ILE A 413 -17.59 8.35 16.87
CA ILE A 413 -17.45 8.36 15.42
C ILE A 413 -18.00 7.07 14.81
N GLN A 414 -18.22 7.04 13.50
CA GLN A 414 -18.48 5.80 12.75
C GLN A 414 -17.15 5.22 12.25
N THR A 415 -17.07 3.89 12.20
CA THR A 415 -15.89 3.15 11.73
C THR A 415 -16.25 2.01 10.79
N THR A 416 -15.26 1.47 10.08
CA THR A 416 -15.43 0.28 9.23
C THR A 416 -15.47 -1.04 10.00
N ILE A 417 -15.47 -1.04 11.33
CA ILE A 417 -15.55 -2.26 12.15
C ILE A 417 -16.76 -3.13 11.77
N PRO A 418 -18.00 -2.60 11.64
CA PRO A 418 -19.16 -3.41 11.24
C PRO A 418 -19.00 -4.05 9.85
N PHE A 419 -18.41 -3.33 8.91
CA PHE A 419 -18.10 -3.87 7.58
C PHE A 419 -17.19 -5.11 7.69
N HIS A 420 -16.07 -4.97 8.39
CA HIS A 420 -15.13 -6.09 8.54
C HIS A 420 -15.76 -7.26 9.30
N ARG A 421 -16.62 -6.98 10.26
CA ARG A 421 -17.31 -8.01 11.02
C ARG A 421 -18.23 -8.85 10.13
N GLN A 422 -19.03 -8.21 9.28
CA GLN A 422 -19.87 -8.90 8.30
C GLN A 422 -19.05 -9.62 7.23
N LEU A 423 -17.96 -9.00 6.75
CA LEU A 423 -17.05 -9.64 5.78
C LEU A 423 -16.46 -10.97 6.31
N MET A 424 -16.11 -11.03 7.59
CA MET A 424 -15.58 -12.25 8.21
C MET A 424 -16.61 -13.40 8.29
N ASP A 425 -17.90 -13.11 8.17
CA ASP A 425 -18.98 -14.09 8.10
C ASP A 425 -19.44 -14.40 6.66
N ASP A 426 -18.95 -13.66 5.68
CA ASP A 426 -19.32 -13.85 4.29
C ASP A 426 -18.85 -15.21 3.76
N PRO A 427 -19.73 -16.05 3.18
CA PRO A 427 -19.38 -17.40 2.71
C PRO A 427 -18.31 -17.43 1.64
N ASP A 428 -18.31 -16.46 0.72
CA ASP A 428 -17.32 -16.40 -0.37
C ASP A 428 -15.96 -15.95 0.17
N TYR A 429 -15.94 -14.97 1.09
CA TYR A 429 -14.71 -14.59 1.78
C TYR A 429 -14.15 -15.77 2.59
N VAL A 430 -14.97 -16.42 3.39
CA VAL A 430 -14.56 -17.58 4.22
C VAL A 430 -14.04 -18.72 3.35
N ALA A 431 -14.71 -19.00 2.22
CA ALA A 431 -14.26 -20.03 1.26
C ALA A 431 -13.00 -19.62 0.45
N GLY A 432 -12.59 -18.36 0.53
CA GLY A 432 -11.49 -17.82 -0.28
C GLY A 432 -11.86 -17.58 -1.75
N ASN A 433 -13.15 -17.47 -2.07
CA ASN A 433 -13.68 -17.29 -3.43
C ASN A 433 -13.96 -15.82 -3.73
N TYR A 434 -12.96 -14.97 -3.64
CA TYR A 434 -13.08 -13.54 -3.92
C TYR A 434 -12.06 -13.07 -4.93
N THR A 435 -12.34 -11.98 -5.62
CA THR A 435 -11.49 -11.31 -6.60
C THR A 435 -11.52 -9.80 -6.35
N THR A 436 -10.82 -9.02 -7.16
CA THR A 436 -10.90 -7.54 -7.08
C THR A 436 -12.29 -6.98 -7.37
N ALA A 437 -13.18 -7.79 -7.95
CA ALA A 437 -14.58 -7.43 -8.22
C ALA A 437 -15.52 -7.70 -7.04
N PHE A 438 -15.06 -8.36 -5.97
CA PHE A 438 -15.89 -8.79 -4.85
C PHE A 438 -16.79 -7.66 -4.30
N MET A 439 -16.21 -6.50 -4.04
CA MET A 439 -16.95 -5.35 -3.49
C MET A 439 -17.92 -4.69 -4.47
N ASN A 440 -17.93 -5.08 -5.75
CA ASN A 440 -18.87 -4.52 -6.74
C ASN A 440 -20.31 -5.05 -6.54
N THR A 441 -20.42 -6.25 -5.98
CA THR A 441 -21.70 -6.96 -5.77
C THR A 441 -22.01 -7.20 -4.29
N TRP A 442 -21.03 -6.95 -3.41
CA TRP A 442 -21.20 -7.15 -1.97
C TRP A 442 -21.91 -5.95 -1.35
N GLU A 443 -22.93 -6.20 -0.54
CA GLU A 443 -23.74 -5.19 0.14
C GLU A 443 -23.73 -5.42 1.64
N MET A 444 -23.67 -4.32 2.39
CA MET A 444 -23.85 -4.34 3.85
C MET A 444 -25.29 -4.79 4.19
N LYS A 445 -25.44 -5.71 5.14
CA LYS A 445 -26.73 -5.97 5.76
C LYS A 445 -27.13 -4.81 6.66
N ASP A 446 -28.43 -4.61 6.83
CA ASP A 446 -28.96 -3.56 7.70
C ASP A 446 -28.57 -3.79 9.18
N LYS A 447 -28.45 -2.68 9.94
CA LYS A 447 -28.11 -2.74 11.37
C LYS A 447 -29.05 -3.60 12.21
N GLU A 448 -30.32 -3.70 11.81
CA GLU A 448 -31.37 -4.45 12.55
C GLU A 448 -31.19 -5.97 12.39
N GLU A 449 -30.50 -6.45 11.37
CA GLU A 449 -30.21 -7.87 11.16
C GLU A 449 -28.94 -8.35 11.88
N ASP A 450 -28.11 -7.44 12.37
CA ASP A 450 -26.87 -7.77 13.09
C ASP A 450 -27.09 -7.95 14.61
N GLU A 451 -28.27 -7.60 15.16
CA GLU A 451 -28.60 -7.69 16.59
C GLU A 451 -29.43 -8.96 16.94
N GLU A 452 -29.86 -9.79 15.98
CA GLU A 452 -30.49 -11.10 16.17
C GLU A 452 -29.45 -12.25 16.10
#